data_cf980e6d74024e3b1f44e07351c35774
#
_entry.id   cf980e6d74024e3b1f44e07351c35774
#
_cell.length_a   1.000
_cell.length_b   1.000
_cell.length_c   1.000
_cell.angle_alpha   90.00
_cell.angle_beta   90.00
_cell.angle_gamma   90.00
#
_symmetry.space_group_name_H-M   'P 1'
#
loop_
_entity.id
_entity.type
_entity.pdbx_description
1 polymer ?
#
loop_
_entity_poly.entity_id
_entity_poly.type
_entity_poly.pdbx_seq_one_letter_code
_entity_poly.pdbx_strand_id
1 'polypeptide(L)'
;MRIVVLAGGIGGARFLRGLKQAVPDADVTVIGNTGDDIHLFGLKVCPDLDTVMYTLGGGINEEQGWGRADETFHLKEELAAYGAGPDWFGLGDRDFATHIVRTQMLGAGYPLSAVTEALCDRWKPGVRLIPMTDDRVETHVAVEVDGERKAVHFQEYWVRLRASVPAEAVVPVGAEQSKPAPGVLEAIAEADVILFPPSNPVVSVGTILAVPGVREAIAGAGVPVVGLSPIVGDAPVRGMADKVLAAVGVESTAAAVAEHYGSGLLDGWLVDTVDAGSVARVEEAGIRCRAVPLMMTDLEAAAQMAREALALAEEVRGA
;
A
#
# COMPACT_ATOMS: atom_id res chain seq x y z
N MET A 1 -8.26 20.30 7.10
CA MET A 1 -8.36 19.52 5.86
C MET A 1 -8.27 18.04 6.22
N ARG A 2 -9.25 17.25 5.80
CA ARG A 2 -9.31 15.78 6.00
C ARG A 2 -8.83 15.11 4.74
N ILE A 3 -7.75 14.32 4.85
CA ILE A 3 -7.11 13.64 3.73
C ILE A 3 -7.24 12.14 3.94
N VAL A 4 -7.75 11.43 2.93
CA VAL A 4 -7.72 9.96 2.92
C VAL A 4 -6.63 9.50 1.97
N VAL A 5 -5.82 8.52 2.42
CA VAL A 5 -4.73 7.95 1.62
C VAL A 5 -4.89 6.44 1.56
N LEU A 6 -4.94 5.85 0.37
CA LEU A 6 -4.96 4.41 0.17
C LEU A 6 -3.51 3.90 0.05
N ALA A 7 -2.96 3.33 1.10
CA ALA A 7 -1.53 3.02 1.13
C ALA A 7 -1.24 1.54 1.39
N GLY A 8 -0.21 1.05 0.71
CA GLY A 8 0.46 -0.21 0.99
C GLY A 8 1.95 -0.08 0.69
N GLY A 9 2.75 -0.83 1.42
CA GLY A 9 4.19 -0.94 1.22
C GLY A 9 5.00 0.34 1.47
N ILE A 10 6.26 0.27 1.03
CA ILE A 10 7.28 1.27 1.31
C ILE A 10 6.99 2.62 0.62
N GLY A 11 6.49 2.58 -0.63
CA GLY A 11 6.19 3.78 -1.41
C GLY A 11 5.14 4.64 -0.72
N GLY A 12 4.03 4.02 -0.30
CA GLY A 12 2.97 4.68 0.44
C GLY A 12 3.44 5.25 1.77
N ALA A 13 4.21 4.48 2.53
CA ALA A 13 4.73 4.91 3.83
C ALA A 13 5.69 6.12 3.72
N ARG A 14 6.59 6.13 2.73
CA ARG A 14 7.48 7.28 2.48
C ARG A 14 6.73 8.52 2.04
N PHE A 15 5.74 8.36 1.16
CA PHE A 15 4.87 9.47 0.77
C PHE A 15 4.14 10.06 1.97
N LEU A 16 3.59 9.24 2.86
CA LEU A 16 2.92 9.68 4.08
C LEU A 16 3.83 10.49 5.02
N ARG A 17 5.12 10.17 5.12
CA ARG A 17 6.08 11.02 5.86
C ARG A 17 6.18 12.41 5.23
N GLY A 18 6.29 12.48 3.91
CA GLY A 18 6.29 13.74 3.16
C GLY A 18 4.99 14.51 3.33
N LEU A 19 3.86 13.84 3.25
CA LEU A 19 2.54 14.45 3.44
C LEU A 19 2.41 15.09 4.83
N LYS A 20 2.82 14.39 5.89
CA LYS A 20 2.82 14.95 7.25
C LYS A 20 3.72 16.17 7.40
N GLN A 21 4.85 16.22 6.70
CA GLN A 21 5.71 17.40 6.67
C GLN A 21 5.07 18.55 5.88
N ALA A 22 4.44 18.25 4.76
CA ALA A 22 3.83 19.26 3.90
C ALA A 22 2.60 19.91 4.55
N VAL A 23 1.80 19.15 5.28
CA VAL A 23 0.53 19.59 5.91
C VAL A 23 0.40 19.04 7.33
N PRO A 24 1.20 19.54 8.29
CA PRO A 24 1.29 18.98 9.65
C PRO A 24 -0.03 19.05 10.43
N ASP A 25 -0.91 19.99 10.10
CA ASP A 25 -2.18 20.23 10.77
C ASP A 25 -3.36 19.51 10.07
N ALA A 26 -3.10 18.73 9.01
CA ALA A 26 -4.15 17.98 8.34
C ALA A 26 -4.55 16.74 9.16
N ASP A 27 -5.84 16.43 9.13
CA ASP A 27 -6.38 15.17 9.64
C ASP A 27 -6.23 14.09 8.56
N VAL A 28 -5.26 13.20 8.74
CA VAL A 28 -4.92 12.18 7.75
C VAL A 28 -5.41 10.81 8.22
N THR A 29 -6.29 10.22 7.44
CA THR A 29 -6.69 8.82 7.58
C THR A 29 -6.04 7.98 6.49
N VAL A 30 -5.36 6.91 6.89
CA VAL A 30 -4.73 5.95 5.98
C VAL A 30 -5.53 4.66 5.98
N ILE A 31 -6.04 4.28 4.82
CA ILE A 31 -6.64 2.95 4.60
C ILE A 31 -5.52 2.05 4.12
N GLY A 32 -5.09 1.14 5.00
CA GLY A 32 -3.95 0.25 4.77
C GLY A 32 -4.36 -1.07 4.12
N ASN A 33 -3.57 -1.53 3.16
CA ASN A 33 -3.72 -2.84 2.56
C ASN A 33 -3.49 -3.96 3.59
N THR A 34 -4.37 -4.97 3.56
CA THR A 34 -4.24 -6.20 4.36
C THR A 34 -4.19 -7.46 3.48
N GLY A 35 -4.19 -7.29 2.15
CA GLY A 35 -4.09 -8.43 1.23
C GLY A 35 -2.73 -9.15 1.27
N ASP A 36 -1.71 -8.48 1.77
CA ASP A 36 -0.37 -9.03 1.92
C ASP A 36 -0.14 -9.70 3.29
N ASP A 37 -1.17 -9.67 4.16
CA ASP A 37 -1.12 -10.27 5.49
C ASP A 37 -0.91 -11.78 5.41
N ILE A 38 -0.02 -12.29 6.23
CA ILE A 38 0.36 -13.70 6.23
C ILE A 38 0.42 -14.26 7.66
N HIS A 39 0.21 -15.57 7.78
CA HIS A 39 0.43 -16.28 9.04
C HIS A 39 1.77 -17.02 8.99
N LEU A 40 2.68 -16.64 9.90
CA LEU A 40 4.01 -17.24 10.02
C LEU A 40 4.25 -17.61 11.49
N PHE A 41 4.73 -18.80 11.75
CA PHE A 41 4.97 -19.30 13.12
C PHE A 41 3.74 -19.21 14.04
N GLY A 42 2.52 -19.32 13.48
CA GLY A 42 1.27 -19.13 14.21
C GLY A 42 0.91 -17.68 14.52
N LEU A 43 1.69 -16.72 14.03
CA LEU A 43 1.48 -15.29 14.25
C LEU A 43 0.90 -14.61 13.00
N LYS A 44 -0.02 -13.67 13.20
CA LYS A 44 -0.52 -12.78 12.14
C LYS A 44 0.49 -11.67 11.91
N VAL A 45 1.02 -11.61 10.70
CA VAL A 45 1.95 -10.59 10.20
C VAL A 45 1.22 -9.71 9.20
N CYS A 46 1.26 -8.39 9.38
CA CYS A 46 0.59 -7.40 8.52
C CYS A 46 1.63 -6.44 7.93
N PRO A 47 2.36 -6.84 6.87
CA PRO A 47 3.54 -6.12 6.39
C PRO A 47 3.29 -4.66 6.04
N ASP A 48 2.17 -4.36 5.38
CA ASP A 48 1.86 -3.00 4.91
C ASP A 48 1.43 -2.09 6.06
N LEU A 49 0.57 -2.56 6.97
CA LEU A 49 0.19 -1.81 8.17
C LEU A 49 1.42 -1.52 9.05
N ASP A 50 2.28 -2.52 9.25
CA ASP A 50 3.48 -2.40 10.06
C ASP A 50 4.48 -1.43 9.43
N THR A 51 4.68 -1.50 8.11
CA THR A 51 5.56 -0.57 7.38
C THR A 51 5.08 0.87 7.54
N VAL A 52 3.78 1.15 7.39
CA VAL A 52 3.23 2.50 7.61
C VAL A 52 3.41 2.94 9.07
N MET A 53 3.03 2.09 10.02
CA MET A 53 3.10 2.37 11.45
C MET A 53 4.54 2.63 11.92
N TYR A 54 5.49 1.79 11.51
CA TYR A 54 6.90 1.93 11.87
C TYR A 54 7.55 3.13 11.21
N THR A 55 7.25 3.40 9.92
CA THR A 55 7.78 4.55 9.19
C THR A 55 7.36 5.86 9.84
N LEU A 56 6.07 6.02 10.14
CA LEU A 56 5.54 7.24 10.73
C LEU A 56 5.86 7.36 12.23
N GLY A 57 5.99 6.23 12.93
CA GLY A 57 6.37 6.17 14.35
C GLY A 57 7.88 6.23 14.60
N GLY A 58 8.71 6.36 13.55
CA GLY A 58 10.16 6.52 13.67
C GLY A 58 10.93 5.24 14.07
N GLY A 59 10.34 4.06 13.83
CA GLY A 59 10.96 2.77 14.17
C GLY A 59 11.33 1.89 12.98
N ILE A 60 11.19 2.40 11.76
CA ILE A 60 11.52 1.65 10.53
C ILE A 60 13.03 1.49 10.34
N ASN A 61 13.45 0.38 9.73
CA ASN A 61 14.79 0.27 9.17
C ASN A 61 14.85 1.09 7.86
N GLU A 62 15.55 2.23 7.90
CA GLU A 62 15.60 3.18 6.79
C GLU A 62 16.29 2.64 5.54
N GLU A 63 17.28 1.75 5.69
CA GLU A 63 18.00 1.15 4.56
C GLU A 63 17.13 0.16 3.79
N GLN A 64 16.46 -0.72 4.52
CA GLN A 64 15.57 -1.72 3.94
C GLN A 64 14.24 -1.10 3.53
N GLY A 65 13.74 -0.12 4.29
CA GLY A 65 12.43 0.50 4.15
C GLY A 65 11.28 -0.38 4.66
N TRP A 66 11.58 -1.50 5.32
CA TRP A 66 10.65 -2.39 6.00
C TRP A 66 11.31 -2.99 7.25
N GLY A 67 10.50 -3.58 8.13
CA GLY A 67 10.98 -4.11 9.40
C GLY A 67 11.44 -2.99 10.36
N ARG A 68 11.94 -3.39 11.51
CA ARG A 68 12.31 -2.44 12.56
C ARG A 68 13.78 -2.07 12.51
N ALA A 69 14.11 -0.87 12.97
CA ALA A 69 15.49 -0.46 13.22
C ALA A 69 16.09 -1.27 14.38
N ASP A 70 17.42 -1.43 14.35
CA ASP A 70 18.21 -2.09 15.39
C ASP A 70 17.71 -3.52 15.70
N GLU A 71 17.32 -4.27 14.68
CA GLU A 71 16.87 -5.65 14.80
C GLU A 71 18.01 -6.62 15.07
N THR A 72 17.65 -7.68 15.82
CA THR A 72 18.42 -8.91 15.95
C THR A 72 17.58 -10.09 15.44
N PHE A 73 18.19 -11.26 15.22
CA PHE A 73 17.50 -12.39 14.60
C PHE A 73 17.70 -13.70 15.38
N HIS A 74 17.93 -13.59 16.69
CA HIS A 74 18.16 -14.76 17.54
C HIS A 74 16.99 -15.72 17.56
N LEU A 75 15.75 -15.20 17.64
CA LEU A 75 14.56 -16.05 17.59
C LEU A 75 14.44 -16.82 16.28
N LYS A 76 14.78 -16.18 15.16
CA LYS A 76 14.79 -16.83 13.85
C LYS A 76 15.82 -17.96 13.79
N GLU A 77 17.00 -17.74 14.35
CA GLU A 77 18.07 -18.75 14.45
C GLU A 77 17.62 -19.96 15.28
N GLU A 78 17.00 -19.73 16.43
CA GLU A 78 16.48 -20.78 17.30
C GLU A 78 15.34 -21.55 16.62
N LEU A 79 14.39 -20.87 15.97
CA LEU A 79 13.32 -21.52 15.23
C LEU A 79 13.86 -22.41 14.11
N ALA A 80 14.89 -21.96 13.39
CA ALA A 80 15.56 -22.76 12.37
C ALA A 80 16.24 -24.00 12.96
N ALA A 81 16.85 -23.91 14.15
CA ALA A 81 17.44 -25.04 14.85
C ALA A 81 16.42 -26.11 15.25
N TYR A 82 15.16 -25.73 15.50
CA TYR A 82 14.04 -26.66 15.70
C TYR A 82 13.45 -27.19 14.38
N GLY A 83 13.94 -26.73 13.21
CA GLY A 83 13.34 -27.05 11.91
C GLY A 83 11.98 -26.37 11.69
N ALA A 84 11.65 -25.33 12.46
CA ALA A 84 10.44 -24.57 12.31
C ALA A 84 10.59 -23.56 11.14
N GLY A 85 9.72 -23.67 10.15
CA GLY A 85 9.74 -22.81 8.96
C GLY A 85 8.54 -21.87 8.91
N PRO A 86 8.50 -20.96 7.93
CA PRO A 86 9.44 -20.83 6.82
C PRO A 86 10.71 -20.05 7.17
N ASP A 87 11.82 -20.43 6.55
CA ASP A 87 13.13 -19.75 6.70
C ASP A 87 13.32 -18.53 5.77
N TRP A 88 12.51 -18.46 4.71
CA TRP A 88 12.62 -17.43 3.68
C TRP A 88 12.04 -16.05 4.09
N PHE A 89 11.23 -15.98 5.15
CA PHE A 89 10.71 -14.71 5.64
C PHE A 89 11.54 -14.20 6.83
N GLY A 90 12.03 -12.97 6.73
CA GLY A 90 12.84 -12.37 7.78
C GLY A 90 11.98 -11.60 8.77
N LEU A 91 11.79 -12.15 9.97
CA LEU A 91 11.23 -11.42 11.11
C LEU A 91 12.34 -11.17 12.14
N GLY A 92 12.49 -9.94 12.58
CA GLY A 92 13.42 -9.59 13.66
C GLY A 92 12.82 -9.83 15.04
N ASP A 93 13.66 -9.92 16.06
CA ASP A 93 13.27 -10.22 17.43
C ASP A 93 12.29 -9.18 18.01
N ARG A 94 12.49 -7.89 17.67
CA ARG A 94 11.59 -6.81 18.07
C ARG A 94 10.29 -6.80 17.26
N ASP A 95 10.33 -7.21 15.99
CA ASP A 95 9.16 -7.31 15.13
C ASP A 95 8.24 -8.43 15.62
N PHE A 96 8.80 -9.55 16.07
CA PHE A 96 8.02 -10.61 16.72
C PHE A 96 7.13 -10.09 17.85
N ALA A 97 7.59 -9.11 18.64
CA ALA A 97 6.79 -8.57 19.74
C ALA A 97 5.48 -7.93 19.21
N THR A 98 5.52 -7.21 18.09
CA THR A 98 4.32 -6.64 17.46
C THR A 98 3.36 -7.74 17.00
N HIS A 99 3.88 -8.78 16.35
CA HIS A 99 3.07 -9.89 15.84
C HIS A 99 2.47 -10.74 16.96
N ILE A 100 3.21 -10.95 18.06
CA ILE A 100 2.70 -11.64 19.27
C ILE A 100 1.53 -10.86 19.86
N VAL A 101 1.69 -9.57 20.12
CA VAL A 101 0.63 -8.72 20.67
C VAL A 101 -0.59 -8.73 19.76
N ARG A 102 -0.40 -8.52 18.46
CA ARG A 102 -1.48 -8.58 17.48
C ARG A 102 -2.21 -9.91 17.53
N THR A 103 -1.50 -11.02 17.49
CA THR A 103 -2.08 -12.36 17.46
C THR A 103 -2.83 -12.68 18.77
N GLN A 104 -2.31 -12.26 19.91
CA GLN A 104 -2.98 -12.42 21.19
C GLN A 104 -4.31 -11.65 21.24
N MET A 105 -4.33 -10.40 20.79
CA MET A 105 -5.56 -9.59 20.75
C MET A 105 -6.59 -10.18 19.78
N LEU A 106 -6.17 -10.59 18.57
CA LEU A 106 -7.06 -11.29 17.63
C LEU A 106 -7.62 -12.59 18.24
N GLY A 107 -6.77 -13.37 18.91
CA GLY A 107 -7.18 -14.58 19.62
C GLY A 107 -8.14 -14.33 20.78
N ALA A 108 -8.11 -13.14 21.36
CA ALA A 108 -9.07 -12.68 22.38
C ALA A 108 -10.38 -12.14 21.77
N GLY A 109 -10.52 -12.14 20.43
CA GLY A 109 -11.72 -11.75 19.71
C GLY A 109 -11.80 -10.26 19.32
N TYR A 110 -10.72 -9.50 19.47
CA TYR A 110 -10.69 -8.13 18.96
C TYR A 110 -10.55 -8.11 17.43
N PRO A 111 -11.27 -7.25 16.70
CA PRO A 111 -11.10 -7.10 15.24
C PRO A 111 -9.75 -6.46 14.93
N LEU A 112 -9.25 -6.67 13.69
CA LEU A 112 -7.95 -6.14 13.27
C LEU A 112 -7.88 -4.60 13.35
N SER A 113 -8.99 -3.91 13.10
CA SER A 113 -9.10 -2.44 13.25
C SER A 113 -8.79 -1.98 14.69
N ALA A 114 -9.39 -2.60 15.69
CA ALA A 114 -9.12 -2.30 17.10
C ALA A 114 -7.68 -2.68 17.52
N VAL A 115 -7.16 -3.78 17.00
CA VAL A 115 -5.78 -4.19 17.24
C VAL A 115 -4.79 -3.19 16.62
N THR A 116 -5.07 -2.73 15.41
CA THR A 116 -4.24 -1.72 14.72
C THR A 116 -4.23 -0.40 15.49
N GLU A 117 -5.39 0.05 15.99
CA GLU A 117 -5.51 1.23 16.84
C GLU A 117 -4.64 1.10 18.09
N ALA A 118 -4.76 -0.02 18.83
CA ALA A 118 -3.96 -0.27 20.03
C ALA A 118 -2.44 -0.30 19.76
N LEU A 119 -2.01 -0.84 18.62
CA LEU A 119 -0.61 -0.80 18.22
C LEU A 119 -0.17 0.63 17.87
N CYS A 120 -1.02 1.41 17.22
CA CYS A 120 -0.77 2.82 16.89
C CYS A 120 -0.68 3.69 18.16
N ASP A 121 -1.35 3.36 19.24
CA ASP A 121 -1.22 4.05 20.53
C ASP A 121 0.24 4.02 21.06
N ARG A 122 0.93 2.92 20.83
CA ARG A 122 2.36 2.82 21.16
C ARG A 122 3.24 3.59 20.18
N TRP A 123 2.97 3.43 18.88
CA TRP A 123 3.83 3.98 17.83
C TRP A 123 3.59 5.45 17.54
N LYS A 124 2.39 5.95 17.82
CA LYS A 124 1.97 7.35 17.62
C LYS A 124 2.31 7.86 16.21
N PRO A 125 1.82 7.20 15.16
CA PRO A 125 2.18 7.56 13.78
C PRO A 125 1.72 8.98 13.40
N GLY A 126 0.81 9.58 14.17
CA GLY A 126 0.27 10.92 13.93
C GLY A 126 -0.67 10.96 12.72
N VAL A 127 -1.25 9.81 12.38
CA VAL A 127 -2.33 9.61 11.42
C VAL A 127 -3.28 8.57 11.99
N ARG A 128 -4.52 8.53 11.51
CA ARG A 128 -5.41 7.42 11.77
C ARG A 128 -5.14 6.32 10.76
N LEU A 129 -4.55 5.20 11.20
CA LEU A 129 -4.30 4.03 10.35
C LEU A 129 -5.41 3.01 10.56
N ILE A 130 -6.14 2.67 9.49
CA ILE A 130 -7.25 1.70 9.49
C ILE A 130 -6.93 0.60 8.49
N PRO A 131 -7.07 -0.70 8.82
CA PRO A 131 -7.00 -1.77 7.83
C PRO A 131 -8.17 -1.62 6.83
N MET A 132 -7.99 -2.00 5.59
CA MET A 132 -9.06 -1.96 4.58
C MET A 132 -10.29 -2.80 4.99
N THR A 133 -10.07 -3.87 5.74
CA THR A 133 -11.08 -4.79 6.23
C THR A 133 -10.61 -5.50 7.50
N ASP A 134 -11.56 -5.93 8.35
CA ASP A 134 -11.30 -6.85 9.46
C ASP A 134 -11.39 -8.32 9.05
N ASP A 135 -11.92 -8.59 7.84
CA ASP A 135 -12.08 -9.92 7.30
C ASP A 135 -10.74 -10.43 6.72
N ARG A 136 -10.63 -11.74 6.57
CA ARG A 136 -9.45 -12.36 5.98
C ARG A 136 -9.46 -12.15 4.46
N VAL A 137 -8.50 -11.38 3.97
CA VAL A 137 -8.20 -11.22 2.56
C VAL A 137 -6.71 -11.51 2.36
N GLU A 138 -6.38 -12.36 1.38
CA GLU A 138 -5.01 -12.71 1.06
C GLU A 138 -4.77 -12.61 -0.45
N THR A 139 -3.77 -11.86 -0.88
CA THR A 139 -3.37 -11.78 -2.29
C THR A 139 -2.62 -13.04 -2.69
N HIS A 140 -3.15 -13.77 -3.65
CA HIS A 140 -2.54 -14.95 -4.24
C HIS A 140 -2.13 -14.67 -5.69
N VAL A 141 -1.00 -15.26 -6.09
CA VAL A 141 -0.45 -15.16 -7.44
C VAL A 141 -0.46 -16.53 -8.07
N ALA A 142 -1.09 -16.66 -9.22
CA ALA A 142 -1.01 -17.88 -10.03
C ALA A 142 0.33 -17.87 -10.78
N VAL A 143 1.09 -18.93 -10.62
CA VAL A 143 2.40 -19.13 -11.25
C VAL A 143 2.56 -20.55 -11.75
N GLU A 144 3.44 -20.76 -12.73
CA GLU A 144 3.91 -22.09 -13.10
C GLU A 144 5.30 -22.33 -12.51
N VAL A 145 5.41 -23.34 -11.65
CA VAL A 145 6.67 -23.75 -11.02
C VAL A 145 6.86 -25.24 -11.25
N ASP A 146 7.99 -25.63 -11.81
CA ASP A 146 8.33 -27.03 -12.13
C ASP A 146 7.31 -27.74 -13.02
N GLY A 147 6.68 -26.99 -13.95
CA GLY A 147 5.64 -27.48 -14.87
C GLY A 147 4.26 -27.67 -14.21
N GLU A 148 4.08 -27.22 -12.98
CA GLU A 148 2.81 -27.24 -12.26
C GLU A 148 2.28 -25.84 -12.02
N ARG A 149 1.01 -25.59 -12.34
CA ARG A 149 0.31 -24.36 -11.99
C ARG A 149 -0.04 -24.38 -10.50
N LYS A 150 0.35 -23.32 -9.80
CA LYS A 150 0.10 -23.16 -8.36
C LYS A 150 -0.39 -21.75 -8.07
N ALA A 151 -1.28 -21.64 -7.08
CA ALA A 151 -1.57 -20.35 -6.45
C ALA A 151 -0.72 -20.24 -5.20
N VAL A 152 0.20 -19.29 -5.18
CA VAL A 152 1.07 -19.02 -4.03
C VAL A 152 0.68 -17.71 -3.37
N HIS A 153 0.88 -17.59 -2.07
CA HIS A 153 0.66 -16.32 -1.38
C HIS A 153 1.60 -15.24 -1.94
N PHE A 154 1.15 -13.98 -2.02
CA PHE A 154 1.96 -12.89 -2.60
C PHE A 154 3.32 -12.75 -1.90
N GLN A 155 3.39 -12.87 -0.57
CA GLN A 155 4.66 -12.83 0.15
C GLN A 155 5.61 -13.98 -0.24
N GLU A 156 5.08 -15.16 -0.54
CA GLU A 156 5.89 -16.27 -1.07
C GLU A 156 6.38 -15.96 -2.49
N TYR A 157 5.53 -15.45 -3.35
CA TYR A 157 5.91 -15.01 -4.70
C TYR A 157 6.99 -13.92 -4.66
N TRP A 158 6.80 -12.94 -3.78
CA TRP A 158 7.67 -11.79 -3.65
C TRP A 158 9.02 -12.12 -2.99
N VAL A 159 8.98 -12.72 -1.80
CA VAL A 159 10.18 -12.92 -0.96
C VAL A 159 10.91 -14.21 -1.31
N ARG A 160 10.19 -15.35 -1.37
CA ARG A 160 10.80 -16.65 -1.64
C ARG A 160 11.16 -16.82 -3.11
N LEU A 161 10.21 -16.61 -4.01
CA LEU A 161 10.41 -16.76 -5.45
C LEU A 161 11.07 -15.53 -6.09
N ARG A 162 11.18 -14.40 -5.38
CA ARG A 162 11.75 -13.13 -5.86
C ARG A 162 11.13 -12.67 -7.18
N ALA A 163 9.84 -12.96 -7.39
CA ALA A 163 9.10 -12.76 -8.62
C ALA A 163 9.88 -13.20 -9.89
N SER A 164 10.69 -14.26 -9.76
CA SER A 164 11.53 -14.79 -10.85
C SER A 164 10.76 -15.58 -11.88
N VAL A 165 9.54 -16.00 -11.54
CA VAL A 165 8.60 -16.68 -12.45
C VAL A 165 7.51 -15.70 -12.88
N PRO A 166 6.99 -15.79 -14.13
CA PRO A 166 5.88 -14.95 -14.55
C PRO A 166 4.63 -15.14 -13.68
N ALA A 167 4.02 -14.04 -13.28
CA ALA A 167 2.69 -14.07 -12.70
C ALA A 167 1.65 -14.24 -13.83
N GLU A 168 0.79 -15.25 -13.74
CA GLU A 168 -0.28 -15.48 -14.71
C GLU A 168 -1.58 -14.78 -14.31
N ALA A 169 -1.84 -14.66 -13.02
CA ALA A 169 -2.96 -13.93 -12.44
C ALA A 169 -2.66 -13.49 -11.01
N VAL A 170 -3.33 -12.44 -10.57
CA VAL A 170 -3.27 -11.94 -9.19
C VAL A 170 -4.70 -11.85 -8.67
N VAL A 171 -4.98 -12.50 -7.55
CA VAL A 171 -6.34 -12.60 -7.00
C VAL A 171 -6.32 -12.26 -5.51
N PRO A 172 -7.07 -11.24 -5.06
CA PRO A 172 -7.30 -10.98 -3.64
C PRO A 172 -8.37 -11.93 -3.10
N VAL A 173 -7.95 -13.11 -2.69
CA VAL A 173 -8.84 -14.17 -2.20
C VAL A 173 -9.55 -13.71 -0.94
N GLY A 174 -10.88 -13.83 -0.91
CA GLY A 174 -11.73 -13.40 0.19
C GLY A 174 -12.25 -11.97 0.06
N ALA A 175 -11.70 -11.14 -0.85
CA ALA A 175 -12.11 -9.74 -0.97
C ALA A 175 -13.60 -9.57 -1.30
N GLU A 176 -14.14 -10.35 -2.23
CA GLU A 176 -15.55 -10.25 -2.65
C GLU A 176 -16.57 -10.49 -1.52
N GLN A 177 -16.21 -11.27 -0.50
CA GLN A 177 -17.03 -11.57 0.67
C GLN A 177 -16.72 -10.67 1.86
N SER A 178 -15.67 -9.87 1.80
CA SER A 178 -15.24 -8.98 2.87
C SER A 178 -16.10 -7.74 2.98
N LYS A 179 -15.96 -7.03 4.09
CA LYS A 179 -16.60 -5.73 4.35
C LYS A 179 -15.52 -4.72 4.70
N PRO A 180 -15.69 -3.45 4.35
CA PRO A 180 -14.81 -2.40 4.83
C PRO A 180 -14.73 -2.40 6.35
N ALA A 181 -13.53 -2.21 6.90
CA ALA A 181 -13.38 -2.08 8.34
C ALA A 181 -14.13 -0.83 8.87
N PRO A 182 -14.52 -0.81 10.15
CA PRO A 182 -15.17 0.35 10.75
C PRO A 182 -14.35 1.62 10.57
N GLY A 183 -14.97 2.67 10.06
CA GLY A 183 -14.36 3.97 9.80
C GLY A 183 -13.81 4.15 8.38
N VAL A 184 -13.75 3.12 7.54
CA VAL A 184 -13.27 3.23 6.15
C VAL A 184 -14.22 4.05 5.29
N LEU A 185 -15.50 3.67 5.23
CA LEU A 185 -16.48 4.39 4.41
C LEU A 185 -16.78 5.78 4.97
N GLU A 186 -16.79 5.93 6.29
CA GLU A 186 -16.96 7.20 6.97
C GLU A 186 -15.81 8.17 6.62
N ALA A 187 -14.57 7.69 6.66
CA ALA A 187 -13.41 8.52 6.31
C ALA A 187 -13.47 8.99 4.85
N ILE A 188 -13.87 8.10 3.92
CA ILE A 188 -14.05 8.44 2.50
C ILE A 188 -15.14 9.49 2.33
N ALA A 189 -16.29 9.31 2.98
CA ALA A 189 -17.44 10.24 2.88
C ALA A 189 -17.14 11.62 3.49
N GLU A 190 -16.26 11.69 4.47
CA GLU A 190 -15.88 12.93 5.14
C GLU A 190 -14.61 13.58 4.58
N ALA A 191 -13.96 12.98 3.61
CA ALA A 191 -12.71 13.48 3.04
C ALA A 191 -12.89 14.85 2.35
N ASP A 192 -11.87 15.67 2.40
CA ASP A 192 -11.74 16.85 1.55
C ASP A 192 -10.93 16.53 0.28
N VAL A 193 -10.07 15.50 0.34
CA VAL A 193 -9.28 14.97 -0.80
C VAL A 193 -8.91 13.51 -0.54
N ILE A 194 -8.83 12.73 -1.60
CA ILE A 194 -8.38 11.33 -1.56
C ILE A 194 -7.11 11.20 -2.40
N LEU A 195 -6.07 10.57 -1.84
CA LEU A 195 -4.77 10.42 -2.49
C LEU A 195 -4.42 8.93 -2.66
N PHE A 196 -3.95 8.58 -3.87
CA PHE A 196 -3.32 7.30 -4.17
C PHE A 196 -1.81 7.53 -4.30
N PRO A 197 -1.02 7.25 -3.26
CA PRO A 197 0.42 7.43 -3.28
C PRO A 197 1.07 6.45 -4.27
N PRO A 198 2.39 6.53 -4.53
CA PRO A 198 3.07 5.59 -5.41
C PRO A 198 3.21 4.19 -4.78
N SER A 199 2.07 3.60 -4.41
CA SER A 199 1.90 2.22 -3.97
C SER A 199 1.59 1.33 -5.17
N ASN A 200 1.78 0.02 -5.02
CA ASN A 200 1.51 -0.92 -6.10
C ASN A 200 0.02 -0.87 -6.52
N PRO A 201 -0.27 -0.63 -7.82
CA PRO A 201 -1.64 -0.45 -8.28
C PRO A 201 -2.48 -1.74 -8.28
N VAL A 202 -1.85 -2.90 -8.26
CA VAL A 202 -2.52 -4.21 -8.28
C VAL A 202 -2.64 -4.78 -6.87
N VAL A 203 -1.50 -5.04 -6.21
CA VAL A 203 -1.47 -5.78 -4.93
C VAL A 203 -1.63 -4.89 -3.69
N SER A 204 -1.59 -3.57 -3.83
CA SER A 204 -1.84 -2.65 -2.72
C SER A 204 -3.15 -1.86 -2.94
N VAL A 205 -3.12 -0.82 -3.77
CA VAL A 205 -4.32 0.02 -4.02
C VAL A 205 -5.44 -0.80 -4.65
N GLY A 206 -5.13 -1.65 -5.63
CA GLY A 206 -6.11 -2.53 -6.27
C GLY A 206 -6.80 -3.48 -5.29
N THR A 207 -6.06 -4.02 -4.33
CA THR A 207 -6.60 -4.89 -3.28
C THR A 207 -7.53 -4.13 -2.32
N ILE A 208 -7.17 -2.89 -1.93
CA ILE A 208 -8.06 -2.02 -1.14
C ILE A 208 -9.35 -1.73 -1.91
N LEU A 209 -9.24 -1.41 -3.20
CA LEU A 209 -10.39 -1.13 -4.07
C LEU A 209 -11.27 -2.36 -4.36
N ALA A 210 -10.75 -3.57 -4.14
CA ALA A 210 -11.49 -4.82 -4.31
C ALA A 210 -12.43 -5.13 -3.14
N VAL A 211 -12.28 -4.45 -2.01
CA VAL A 211 -13.23 -4.57 -0.89
C VAL A 211 -14.57 -3.92 -1.30
N PRO A 212 -15.70 -4.66 -1.26
CA PRO A 212 -16.99 -4.18 -1.73
C PRO A 212 -17.41 -2.85 -1.10
N GLY A 213 -17.84 -1.90 -1.92
CA GLY A 213 -18.27 -0.58 -1.50
C GLY A 213 -17.17 0.47 -1.42
N VAL A 214 -15.88 0.09 -1.39
CA VAL A 214 -14.77 1.07 -1.27
C VAL A 214 -14.58 1.85 -2.57
N ARG A 215 -14.51 1.17 -3.72
CA ARG A 215 -14.37 1.83 -5.03
C ARG A 215 -15.55 2.76 -5.31
N GLU A 216 -16.75 2.28 -5.05
CA GLU A 216 -17.99 3.03 -5.24
C GLU A 216 -18.07 4.26 -4.31
N ALA A 217 -17.64 4.11 -3.07
CA ALA A 217 -17.60 5.22 -2.11
C ALA A 217 -16.61 6.31 -2.56
N ILE A 218 -15.43 5.94 -3.06
CA ILE A 218 -14.43 6.88 -3.58
C ILE A 218 -14.96 7.58 -4.84
N ALA A 219 -15.49 6.84 -5.81
CA ALA A 219 -16.05 7.39 -7.03
C ALA A 219 -17.24 8.32 -6.77
N GLY A 220 -18.02 8.05 -5.71
CA GLY A 220 -19.18 8.84 -5.30
C GLY A 220 -18.89 9.93 -4.27
N ALA A 221 -17.65 10.09 -3.81
CA ALA A 221 -17.32 11.01 -2.72
C ALA A 221 -17.48 12.49 -3.08
N GLY A 222 -17.43 12.84 -4.39
CA GLY A 222 -17.58 14.23 -4.85
C GLY A 222 -16.42 15.15 -4.43
N VAL A 223 -15.27 14.59 -4.13
CA VAL A 223 -14.04 15.29 -3.76
C VAL A 223 -12.92 14.87 -4.70
N PRO A 224 -11.88 15.72 -4.90
CA PRO A 224 -10.75 15.36 -5.75
C PRO A 224 -10.09 14.05 -5.35
N VAL A 225 -9.86 13.18 -6.33
CA VAL A 225 -9.08 11.95 -6.20
C VAL A 225 -7.84 12.09 -7.06
N VAL A 226 -6.66 12.18 -6.42
CA VAL A 226 -5.39 12.36 -7.11
C VAL A 226 -4.46 11.19 -6.83
N GLY A 227 -3.95 10.60 -7.90
CA GLY A 227 -2.97 9.53 -7.83
C GLY A 227 -1.58 9.97 -8.29
N LEU A 228 -0.57 9.22 -7.86
CA LEU A 228 0.83 9.41 -8.22
C LEU A 228 1.39 8.13 -8.82
N SER A 229 2.10 8.25 -9.94
CA SER A 229 2.65 7.10 -10.64
C SER A 229 3.71 6.37 -9.80
N PRO A 230 3.58 5.05 -9.63
CA PRO A 230 4.64 4.21 -9.08
C PRO A 230 5.68 3.81 -10.15
N ILE A 231 5.45 4.18 -11.40
CA ILE A 231 6.32 3.91 -12.55
C ILE A 231 7.01 5.21 -12.96
N VAL A 232 8.31 5.17 -13.13
CA VAL A 232 9.16 6.28 -13.59
C VAL A 232 10.09 5.75 -14.68
N GLY A 233 10.06 6.33 -15.88
CA GLY A 233 10.87 5.90 -17.00
C GLY A 233 10.62 4.43 -17.39
N ASP A 234 9.36 4.02 -17.49
CA ASP A 234 8.92 2.66 -17.86
C ASP A 234 9.35 1.55 -16.85
N ALA A 235 9.76 1.91 -15.64
CA ALA A 235 10.15 0.96 -14.60
C ALA A 235 9.54 1.33 -13.25
N PRO A 236 9.23 0.34 -12.38
CA PRO A 236 8.82 0.64 -11.02
C PRO A 236 9.98 1.32 -10.26
N VAL A 237 9.68 2.41 -9.55
CA VAL A 237 10.67 3.11 -8.70
C VAL A 237 11.25 2.16 -7.66
N ARG A 238 10.42 1.29 -7.13
CA ARG A 238 10.81 0.24 -6.19
C ARG A 238 9.89 -0.96 -6.33
N GLY A 239 10.45 -2.11 -6.05
CA GLY A 239 9.69 -3.35 -6.14
C GLY A 239 9.56 -3.87 -7.57
N MET A 240 8.54 -4.67 -7.83
CA MET A 240 8.33 -5.41 -9.08
C MET A 240 6.89 -5.22 -9.57
N ALA A 241 6.39 -3.97 -9.55
CA ALA A 241 5.04 -3.66 -10.01
C ALA A 241 4.83 -4.07 -11.48
N ASP A 242 5.88 -4.03 -12.30
CA ASP A 242 5.91 -4.50 -13.69
C ASP A 242 5.42 -5.95 -13.84
N LYS A 243 5.80 -6.84 -12.91
CA LYS A 243 5.43 -8.26 -12.95
C LYS A 243 3.95 -8.48 -12.73
N VAL A 244 3.37 -7.77 -11.77
CA VAL A 244 1.94 -7.92 -11.45
C VAL A 244 1.05 -7.09 -12.39
N LEU A 245 1.54 -5.98 -12.94
CA LEU A 245 0.87 -5.24 -14.00
C LEU A 245 0.72 -6.11 -15.25
N ALA A 246 1.79 -6.80 -15.66
CA ALA A 246 1.74 -7.73 -16.79
C ALA A 246 0.69 -8.83 -16.59
N ALA A 247 0.54 -9.35 -15.36
CA ALA A 247 -0.43 -10.39 -15.03
C ALA A 247 -1.90 -9.93 -15.17
N VAL A 248 -2.15 -8.62 -15.09
CA VAL A 248 -3.48 -8.02 -15.30
C VAL A 248 -3.62 -7.33 -16.67
N GLY A 249 -2.66 -7.52 -17.57
CA GLY A 249 -2.69 -7.00 -18.93
C GLY A 249 -2.45 -5.48 -19.04
N VAL A 250 -1.79 -4.88 -18.06
CA VAL A 250 -1.47 -3.45 -18.01
C VAL A 250 0.01 -3.24 -18.32
N GLU A 251 0.30 -2.31 -19.22
CA GLU A 251 1.69 -1.89 -19.52
C GLU A 251 2.34 -1.26 -18.29
N SER A 252 3.66 -1.48 -18.13
CA SER A 252 4.43 -0.85 -17.06
C SER A 252 4.83 0.58 -17.43
N THR A 253 3.85 1.46 -17.64
CA THR A 253 4.01 2.89 -17.94
C THR A 253 3.14 3.75 -17.03
N ALA A 254 3.56 5.00 -16.80
CA ALA A 254 2.82 5.93 -15.97
C ALA A 254 1.40 6.18 -16.49
N ALA A 255 1.22 6.27 -17.82
CA ALA A 255 -0.09 6.48 -18.44
C ALA A 255 -0.99 5.23 -18.32
N ALA A 256 -0.46 4.04 -18.57
CA ALA A 256 -1.25 2.81 -18.49
C ALA A 256 -1.77 2.53 -17.06
N VAL A 257 -1.02 2.91 -16.03
CA VAL A 257 -1.49 2.83 -14.64
C VAL A 257 -2.64 3.81 -14.39
N ALA A 258 -2.57 5.04 -14.89
CA ALA A 258 -3.68 6.00 -14.80
C ALA A 258 -4.94 5.47 -15.49
N GLU A 259 -4.80 4.94 -16.71
CA GLU A 259 -5.89 4.34 -17.48
C GLU A 259 -6.49 3.11 -16.77
N HIS A 260 -5.66 2.32 -16.10
CA HIS A 260 -6.10 1.16 -15.30
C HIS A 260 -7.02 1.57 -14.14
N TYR A 261 -6.75 2.69 -13.47
CA TYR A 261 -7.66 3.25 -12.47
C TYR A 261 -8.90 3.86 -13.12
N GLY A 262 -8.71 4.62 -14.21
CA GLY A 262 -9.75 5.24 -15.03
C GLY A 262 -10.27 6.57 -14.47
N SER A 263 -10.84 7.40 -15.36
CA SER A 263 -11.45 8.71 -15.04
C SER A 263 -12.74 8.62 -14.23
N GLY A 264 -13.32 7.44 -14.08
CA GLY A 264 -14.43 7.22 -13.13
C GLY A 264 -13.97 7.14 -11.67
N LEU A 265 -12.66 7.14 -11.42
CA LEU A 265 -12.07 7.06 -10.09
C LEU A 265 -11.05 8.18 -9.84
N LEU A 266 -10.23 8.54 -10.84
CA LEU A 266 -9.21 9.57 -10.74
C LEU A 266 -9.64 10.86 -11.42
N ASP A 267 -9.49 11.99 -10.73
CA ASP A 267 -9.60 13.33 -11.30
C ASP A 267 -8.23 13.87 -11.73
N GLY A 268 -7.17 13.51 -10.99
CA GLY A 268 -5.82 13.97 -11.24
C GLY A 268 -4.76 12.87 -11.15
N TRP A 269 -3.69 13.03 -11.94
CA TRP A 269 -2.56 12.10 -11.96
C TRP A 269 -1.24 12.84 -12.06
N LEU A 270 -0.28 12.44 -11.23
CA LEU A 270 1.10 12.93 -11.32
C LEU A 270 1.99 11.87 -11.97
N VAL A 271 2.78 12.30 -12.95
CA VAL A 271 3.83 11.50 -13.58
C VAL A 271 5.20 12.13 -13.30
N ASP A 272 6.28 11.35 -13.37
CA ASP A 272 7.61 11.94 -13.24
C ASP A 272 7.94 12.84 -14.45
N THR A 273 8.87 13.77 -14.26
CA THR A 273 9.34 14.67 -15.33
C THR A 273 9.93 13.92 -16.53
N VAL A 274 10.53 12.75 -16.31
CA VAL A 274 11.03 11.89 -17.41
C VAL A 274 9.91 11.31 -18.26
N ASP A 275 8.71 11.19 -17.68
CA ASP A 275 7.49 10.66 -18.31
C ASP A 275 6.56 11.78 -18.82
N ALA A 276 7.05 13.01 -18.95
CA ALA A 276 6.24 14.16 -19.39
C ALA A 276 5.53 13.91 -20.76
N GLY A 277 6.08 13.05 -21.61
CA GLY A 277 5.42 12.60 -22.84
C GLY A 277 4.12 11.82 -22.62
N SER A 278 3.87 11.29 -21.42
CA SER A 278 2.65 10.57 -21.04
C SER A 278 1.47 11.49 -20.72
N VAL A 279 1.71 12.79 -20.50
CA VAL A 279 0.67 13.74 -20.05
C VAL A 279 -0.51 13.79 -21.02
N ALA A 280 -0.26 13.96 -22.31
CA ALA A 280 -1.34 14.04 -23.31
C ALA A 280 -2.21 12.77 -23.34
N ARG A 281 -1.60 11.59 -23.25
CA ARG A 281 -2.31 10.30 -23.23
C ARG A 281 -3.23 10.19 -22.01
N VAL A 282 -2.76 10.62 -20.83
CA VAL A 282 -3.55 10.61 -19.60
C VAL A 282 -4.71 11.61 -19.67
N GLU A 283 -4.47 12.80 -20.24
CA GLU A 283 -5.51 13.83 -20.42
C GLU A 283 -6.55 13.40 -21.46
N GLU A 284 -6.17 12.69 -22.52
CA GLU A 284 -7.10 12.07 -23.45
C GLU A 284 -8.02 11.02 -22.80
N ALA A 285 -7.53 10.35 -21.73
CA ALA A 285 -8.34 9.44 -20.92
C ALA A 285 -9.28 10.17 -19.93
N GLY A 286 -9.30 11.50 -19.94
CA GLY A 286 -10.18 12.31 -19.09
C GLY A 286 -9.65 12.54 -17.67
N ILE A 287 -8.36 12.38 -17.43
CA ILE A 287 -7.72 12.57 -16.13
C ILE A 287 -6.76 13.75 -16.24
N ARG A 288 -6.90 14.79 -15.40
CA ARG A 288 -5.97 15.91 -15.37
C ARG A 288 -4.56 15.42 -15.00
N CYS A 289 -3.55 15.76 -15.80
CA CYS A 289 -2.21 15.23 -15.62
C CYS A 289 -1.15 16.34 -15.49
N ARG A 290 -0.14 16.08 -14.65
CA ARG A 290 1.01 16.98 -14.49
C ARG A 290 2.29 16.17 -14.33
N ALA A 291 3.37 16.62 -14.99
CA ALA A 291 4.71 16.07 -14.81
C ALA A 291 5.47 16.86 -13.73
N VAL A 292 5.89 16.18 -12.66
CA VAL A 292 6.64 16.72 -11.54
C VAL A 292 7.68 15.70 -11.07
N PRO A 293 8.73 16.08 -10.33
CA PRO A 293 9.66 15.10 -9.78
C PRO A 293 8.96 14.12 -8.82
N LEU A 294 9.01 12.81 -9.12
CA LEU A 294 8.38 11.75 -8.32
C LEU A 294 9.39 10.84 -7.59
N MET A 295 10.65 11.23 -7.50
CA MET A 295 11.65 10.46 -6.75
C MET A 295 11.75 10.96 -5.32
N MET A 296 11.34 10.14 -4.34
CA MET A 296 11.44 10.43 -2.90
C MET A 296 12.87 10.17 -2.40
N THR A 297 13.82 11.01 -2.84
CA THR A 297 15.24 10.90 -2.49
C THR A 297 15.50 11.21 -1.02
N ASP A 298 14.73 12.12 -0.48
CA ASP A 298 14.74 12.54 0.91
C ASP A 298 13.34 12.97 1.38
N LEU A 299 13.24 13.43 2.61
CA LEU A 299 11.98 13.84 3.22
C LEU A 299 11.38 15.09 2.56
N GLU A 300 12.23 16.05 2.13
CA GLU A 300 11.75 17.27 1.47
C GLU A 300 11.23 16.97 0.06
N ALA A 301 11.89 16.08 -0.69
CA ALA A 301 11.39 15.62 -1.98
C ALA A 301 10.02 14.93 -1.84
N ALA A 302 9.85 14.09 -0.81
CA ALA A 302 8.56 13.48 -0.53
C ALA A 302 7.48 14.51 -0.12
N ALA A 303 7.86 15.54 0.65
CA ALA A 303 6.96 16.63 1.02
C ALA A 303 6.57 17.50 -0.19
N GLN A 304 7.52 17.76 -1.10
CA GLN A 304 7.21 18.49 -2.34
C GLN A 304 6.23 17.68 -3.22
N MET A 305 6.44 16.38 -3.36
CA MET A 305 5.53 15.49 -4.07
C MET A 305 4.09 15.56 -3.49
N ALA A 306 3.97 15.60 -2.16
CA ALA A 306 2.67 15.74 -1.51
C ALA A 306 2.03 17.11 -1.78
N ARG A 307 2.83 18.20 -1.78
CA ARG A 307 2.35 19.54 -2.14
C ARG A 307 1.83 19.60 -3.58
N GLU A 308 2.54 18.97 -4.52
CA GLU A 308 2.10 18.91 -5.91
C GLU A 308 0.79 18.13 -6.08
N ALA A 309 0.63 17.02 -5.34
CA ALA A 309 -0.62 16.27 -5.36
C ALA A 309 -1.81 17.10 -4.81
N LEU A 310 -1.61 17.81 -3.71
CA LEU A 310 -2.63 18.69 -3.14
C LEU A 310 -2.93 19.89 -4.04
N ALA A 311 -1.92 20.48 -4.68
CA ALA A 311 -2.12 21.56 -5.65
C ALA A 311 -2.92 21.10 -6.87
N LEU A 312 -2.65 19.90 -7.39
CA LEU A 312 -3.46 19.33 -8.46
C LEU A 312 -4.90 19.05 -8.01
N ALA A 313 -5.09 18.59 -6.76
CA ALA A 313 -6.43 18.39 -6.19
C ALA A 313 -7.24 19.70 -6.12
N GLU A 314 -6.61 20.82 -5.77
CA GLU A 314 -7.27 22.13 -5.77
C GLU A 314 -7.66 22.59 -7.18
N GLU A 315 -6.81 22.34 -8.19
CA GLU A 315 -7.13 22.65 -9.59
C GLU A 315 -8.36 21.89 -10.09
N VAL A 316 -8.38 20.55 -9.89
CA VAL A 316 -9.50 19.73 -10.38
C VAL A 316 -10.81 19.97 -9.61
N ARG A 317 -10.74 20.47 -8.38
CA ARG A 317 -11.93 20.91 -7.61
C ARG A 317 -12.57 22.16 -8.20
N GLY A 318 -11.78 23.04 -8.81
CA GLY A 318 -12.22 24.31 -9.36
C GLY A 318 -12.68 24.24 -10.82
N ALA A 319 -12.48 23.11 -11.48
CA ALA A 319 -12.83 22.90 -12.88
C ALA A 319 -14.21 22.26 -13.04
#